data_b1abadf2f7c3a02788a935362aed97ff
#
_entry.id   b1abadf2f7c3a02788a935362aed97ff
#
_cell.length_a   1.000
_cell.length_b   1.000
_cell.length_c   1.000
_cell.angle_alpha   90.00
_cell.angle_beta   90.00
_cell.angle_gamma   90.00
#
_symmetry.space_group_name_H-M   'P 1'
#
loop_
_entity.id
_entity.type
_entity.pdbx_description
1 polymer ?
#
loop_
_entity_poly.entity_id
_entity_poly.type
_entity_poly.pdbx_seq_one_letter_code
_entity_poly.pdbx_strand_id
1 'polypeptide(L)'
;KKIFIFFLIFNLTFVSSAQAAGVFVDSFDISNEDTLPQSLVFNPDGTKMFVVGRAGKDINEYTLSTGFDVSTASFVDSFDVRNEETQPKGLAFNNDGTKMFVVGYTDDEVLEYNLSPGFDVSTATFVDGFSVRSEDLIPSGLAFNNDGTKMFVVGQRDDDVNEYTLSTGFDVSTASFVDAFDVSNEESSPLDLKFNHNGTRMFVTGYNGKDVNEYTLSTGFDVSTASF
;
A
#
# COMPACT_ATOMS: atom_id res chain seq x y z
N LYS A 1 60.64 33.29 -33.60
CA LYS A 1 59.28 32.66 -33.60
C LYS A 1 58.85 32.55 -32.15
N LYS A 2 57.88 33.37 -31.71
CA LYS A 2 57.22 33.22 -30.41
C LYS A 2 56.01 32.36 -30.55
N ILE A 3 55.97 31.23 -29.82
CA ILE A 3 54.84 30.33 -29.76
C ILE A 3 53.91 30.87 -28.64
N PHE A 4 52.68 31.29 -29.01
CA PHE A 4 51.62 31.61 -28.09
C PHE A 4 50.83 30.33 -27.80
N ILE A 5 50.90 29.87 -26.53
CA ILE A 5 50.06 28.77 -26.05
C ILE A 5 48.79 29.40 -25.50
N PHE A 6 47.66 29.15 -26.16
CA PHE A 6 46.32 29.53 -25.68
C PHE A 6 45.86 28.48 -24.66
N PHE A 7 45.78 28.86 -23.39
CA PHE A 7 45.12 28.04 -22.36
C PHE A 7 43.61 28.32 -22.44
N LEU A 8 42.86 27.34 -22.95
CA LEU A 8 41.41 27.35 -22.90
C LEU A 8 40.98 26.90 -21.49
N ILE A 9 40.54 27.84 -20.64
CA ILE A 9 39.99 27.53 -19.33
C ILE A 9 38.55 27.11 -19.56
N PHE A 10 38.24 25.81 -19.46
CA PHE A 10 36.89 25.28 -19.40
C PHE A 10 36.33 25.57 -18.01
N ASN A 11 35.49 26.60 -17.89
CA ASN A 11 34.66 26.79 -16.69
C ASN A 11 33.54 25.73 -16.68
N LEU A 12 33.76 24.65 -15.95
CA LEU A 12 32.72 23.67 -15.64
C LEU A 12 31.84 24.26 -14.53
N THR A 13 30.75 24.92 -14.92
CA THR A 13 29.71 25.31 -13.96
C THR A 13 28.95 24.04 -13.57
N PHE A 14 29.21 23.53 -12.37
CA PHE A 14 28.35 22.55 -11.73
C PHE A 14 27.03 23.27 -11.39
N VAL A 15 26.00 23.04 -12.19
CA VAL A 15 24.64 23.37 -11.78
C VAL A 15 24.25 22.28 -10.77
N SER A 16 24.41 22.56 -9.49
CA SER A 16 23.76 21.76 -8.46
C SER A 16 22.27 22.01 -8.61
N SER A 17 21.53 21.03 -9.10
CA SER A 17 20.07 21.04 -8.97
C SER A 17 19.81 20.99 -7.45
N ALA A 18 19.40 22.10 -6.88
CA ALA A 18 18.84 22.11 -5.53
C ALA A 18 17.60 21.25 -5.58
N GLN A 19 17.70 20.01 -5.08
CA GLN A 19 16.54 19.16 -4.87
C GLN A 19 15.69 19.88 -3.83
N ALA A 20 14.47 20.27 -4.20
CA ALA A 20 13.55 20.87 -3.25
C ALA A 20 13.30 19.83 -2.15
N ALA A 21 13.81 20.08 -0.95
CA ALA A 21 13.50 19.26 0.20
C ALA A 21 11.99 19.35 0.46
N GLY A 22 11.34 18.21 0.68
CA GLY A 22 9.95 18.20 1.12
C GLY A 22 9.82 19.03 2.39
N VAL A 23 8.77 19.84 2.48
CA VAL A 23 8.46 20.62 3.68
C VAL A 23 7.41 19.84 4.48
N PHE A 24 7.71 19.57 5.75
CA PHE A 24 6.70 19.06 6.67
C PHE A 24 5.56 20.08 6.79
N VAL A 25 4.30 19.61 6.63
CA VAL A 25 3.12 20.47 6.66
C VAL A 25 2.43 20.34 8.02
N ASP A 26 1.99 19.14 8.38
CA ASP A 26 1.23 18.92 9.62
C ASP A 26 1.25 17.44 10.06
N SER A 27 0.74 17.16 11.27
CA SER A 27 0.55 15.82 11.81
C SER A 27 -0.74 15.74 12.62
N PHE A 28 -1.32 14.55 12.69
CA PHE A 28 -2.46 14.23 13.54
C PHE A 28 -2.08 13.03 14.45
N ASP A 29 -2.29 13.17 15.76
CA ASP A 29 -1.97 12.14 16.73
C ASP A 29 -3.12 11.14 16.84
N ILE A 30 -2.84 9.87 16.55
CA ILE A 30 -3.78 8.74 16.62
C ILE A 30 -3.48 7.78 17.76
N SER A 31 -2.59 8.16 18.69
CA SER A 31 -2.11 7.27 19.75
C SER A 31 -3.19 6.90 20.79
N ASN A 32 -4.30 7.63 20.82
CA ASN A 32 -5.44 7.25 21.65
C ASN A 32 -6.20 6.04 21.10
N GLU A 33 -6.23 5.88 19.76
CA GLU A 33 -6.95 4.81 19.08
C GLU A 33 -6.03 3.62 18.83
N ASP A 34 -4.81 3.87 18.31
CA ASP A 34 -3.81 2.81 18.15
C ASP A 34 -2.38 3.30 18.37
N THR A 35 -1.58 2.51 19.10
CA THR A 35 -0.17 2.78 19.38
C THR A 35 0.79 2.09 18.42
N LEU A 36 0.30 1.22 17.53
CA LEU A 36 1.07 0.47 16.53
C LEU A 36 0.36 0.50 15.16
N PRO A 37 0.16 1.70 14.56
CA PRO A 37 -0.45 1.79 13.23
C PRO A 37 0.41 1.06 12.19
N GLN A 38 -0.25 0.41 11.21
CA GLN A 38 0.42 -0.40 10.20
C GLN A 38 0.21 0.15 8.79
N SER A 39 -1.00 0.50 8.42
CA SER A 39 -1.32 1.00 7.09
C SER A 39 -2.34 2.14 7.15
N LEU A 40 -2.32 2.99 6.14
CA LEU A 40 -3.14 4.18 6.00
C LEU A 40 -3.77 4.21 4.60
N VAL A 41 -5.08 4.44 4.54
CA VAL A 41 -5.82 4.61 3.28
C VAL A 41 -6.77 5.80 3.40
N PHE A 42 -6.92 6.57 2.31
CA PHE A 42 -7.95 7.60 2.16
C PHE A 42 -9.05 7.11 1.21
N ASN A 43 -10.26 7.63 1.40
CA ASN A 43 -11.28 7.54 0.36
C ASN A 43 -10.91 8.46 -0.83
N PRO A 44 -11.57 8.34 -2.00
CA PRO A 44 -11.13 9.03 -3.22
C PRO A 44 -11.07 10.56 -3.15
N ASP A 45 -11.90 11.19 -2.33
CA ASP A 45 -11.93 12.66 -2.15
C ASP A 45 -11.13 13.16 -0.95
N GLY A 46 -10.51 12.22 -0.19
CA GLY A 46 -9.69 12.52 0.98
C GLY A 46 -10.44 13.01 2.21
N THR A 47 -11.77 12.96 2.20
CA THR A 47 -12.59 13.41 3.34
C THR A 47 -12.68 12.38 4.45
N LYS A 48 -12.25 11.14 4.18
CA LYS A 48 -12.11 10.07 5.16
C LYS A 48 -10.72 9.44 5.11
N MET A 49 -10.19 9.13 6.26
CA MET A 49 -8.92 8.44 6.46
C MET A 49 -9.16 7.20 7.32
N PHE A 50 -8.52 6.11 6.94
CA PHE A 50 -8.62 4.84 7.64
C PHE A 50 -7.23 4.35 8.03
N VAL A 51 -7.07 3.96 9.28
CA VAL A 51 -5.81 3.42 9.79
C VAL A 51 -6.07 2.03 10.35
N VAL A 52 -5.35 1.04 9.84
CA VAL A 52 -5.32 -0.27 10.47
C VAL A 52 -4.29 -0.28 11.58
N GLY A 53 -4.71 -0.72 12.77
CA GLY A 53 -3.93 -0.74 13.99
C GLY A 53 -3.66 -2.16 14.49
N ARG A 54 -2.40 -2.46 14.78
CA ARG A 54 -2.01 -3.77 15.34
C ARG A 54 -2.26 -3.86 16.84
N ALA A 55 -2.17 -2.76 17.58
CA ALA A 55 -2.39 -2.77 19.03
C ALA A 55 -3.88 -2.91 19.35
N GLY A 56 -4.73 -2.13 18.69
CA GLY A 56 -6.20 -2.21 18.78
C GLY A 56 -6.75 -3.47 18.12
N LYS A 57 -6.13 -3.93 17.04
CA LYS A 57 -6.61 -4.99 16.13
C LYS A 57 -7.91 -4.57 15.47
N ASP A 58 -7.91 -3.36 15.00
CA ASP A 58 -9.06 -2.67 14.45
C ASP A 58 -8.70 -1.79 13.26
N ILE A 59 -9.73 -1.32 12.61
CA ILE A 59 -9.65 -0.27 11.59
C ILE A 59 -10.31 0.96 12.15
N ASN A 60 -9.53 2.03 12.30
CA ASN A 60 -9.95 3.32 12.84
C ASN A 60 -10.33 4.26 11.70
N GLU A 61 -11.56 4.81 11.74
CA GLU A 61 -12.08 5.78 10.79
C GLU A 61 -11.97 7.20 11.33
N TYR A 62 -11.49 8.11 10.47
CA TYR A 62 -11.42 9.55 10.73
C TYR A 62 -12.11 10.31 9.60
N THR A 63 -12.84 11.38 9.93
CA THR A 63 -13.30 12.37 8.95
C THR A 63 -12.36 13.55 8.91
N LEU A 64 -12.15 14.12 7.73
CA LEU A 64 -11.36 15.33 7.49
C LEU A 64 -12.28 16.42 6.95
N SER A 65 -12.34 17.57 7.61
CA SER A 65 -13.16 18.69 7.14
C SER A 65 -12.62 19.35 5.86
N THR A 66 -11.33 19.11 5.60
CA THR A 66 -10.67 19.47 4.32
C THR A 66 -9.99 18.21 3.79
N GLY A 67 -10.35 17.79 2.58
CA GLY A 67 -9.82 16.54 2.00
C GLY A 67 -8.30 16.53 1.94
N PHE A 68 -7.70 15.42 2.39
CA PHE A 68 -6.24 15.19 2.49
C PHE A 68 -5.48 16.14 3.43
N ASP A 69 -6.18 16.90 4.28
CA ASP A 69 -5.57 17.75 5.30
C ASP A 69 -5.72 17.11 6.68
N VAL A 70 -4.66 16.39 7.11
CA VAL A 70 -4.69 15.62 8.37
C VAL A 70 -4.86 16.48 9.61
N SER A 71 -4.54 17.80 9.55
CA SER A 71 -4.77 18.72 10.66
C SER A 71 -6.25 18.90 10.99
N THR A 72 -7.14 18.56 10.03
CA THR A 72 -8.59 18.65 10.16
C THR A 72 -9.26 17.33 10.53
N ALA A 73 -8.46 16.29 10.82
CA ALA A 73 -8.97 14.96 11.12
C ALA A 73 -9.68 14.90 12.48
N SER A 74 -10.69 14.07 12.56
CA SER A 74 -11.46 13.76 13.77
C SER A 74 -11.82 12.28 13.75
N PHE A 75 -11.57 11.58 14.85
CA PHE A 75 -11.98 10.18 15.02
C PHE A 75 -13.51 10.05 14.93
N VAL A 76 -13.98 9.01 14.26
CA VAL A 76 -15.41 8.72 14.08
C VAL A 76 -15.79 7.43 14.75
N ASP A 77 -15.18 6.32 14.34
CA ASP A 77 -15.50 4.98 14.82
C ASP A 77 -14.34 4.01 14.55
N SER A 78 -14.45 2.80 15.09
CA SER A 78 -13.51 1.72 14.82
C SER A 78 -14.26 0.40 14.60
N PHE A 79 -13.68 -0.48 13.79
CA PHE A 79 -14.16 -1.84 13.56
C PHE A 79 -13.12 -2.87 14.02
N ASP A 80 -13.51 -3.73 14.94
CA ASP A 80 -12.67 -4.77 15.52
C ASP A 80 -12.57 -6.00 14.60
N VAL A 81 -11.35 -6.36 14.19
CA VAL A 81 -11.08 -7.52 13.31
C VAL A 81 -10.41 -8.68 14.04
N ARG A 82 -10.29 -8.61 15.38
CA ARG A 82 -9.53 -9.60 16.19
C ARG A 82 -10.03 -11.02 16.12
N ASN A 83 -11.29 -11.24 15.73
CA ASN A 83 -11.86 -12.57 15.57
C ASN A 83 -11.32 -13.27 14.32
N GLU A 84 -11.02 -12.48 13.27
CA GLU A 84 -10.56 -12.94 11.97
C GLU A 84 -9.05 -12.76 11.83
N GLU A 85 -8.47 -11.66 12.40
CA GLU A 85 -7.03 -11.38 12.32
C GLU A 85 -6.52 -10.67 13.57
N THR A 86 -5.54 -11.26 14.24
CA THR A 86 -4.97 -10.70 15.50
C THR A 86 -3.74 -9.83 15.28
N GLN A 87 -3.17 -9.80 14.09
CA GLN A 87 -2.04 -8.95 13.69
C GLN A 87 -2.28 -8.32 12.31
N PRO A 88 -3.34 -7.49 12.17
CA PRO A 88 -3.64 -6.86 10.88
C PRO A 88 -2.50 -5.92 10.46
N LYS A 89 -2.24 -5.86 9.15
CA LYS A 89 -1.11 -5.14 8.54
C LYS A 89 -1.54 -4.22 7.42
N GLY A 90 -2.13 -4.77 6.36
CA GLY A 90 -2.53 -4.05 5.16
C GLY A 90 -4.03 -3.81 5.10
N LEU A 91 -4.41 -2.71 4.46
CA LEU A 91 -5.80 -2.27 4.29
C LEU A 91 -6.02 -1.78 2.86
N ALA A 92 -7.12 -2.21 2.25
CA ALA A 92 -7.58 -1.69 0.97
C ALA A 92 -9.11 -1.57 0.94
N PHE A 93 -9.62 -0.74 0.03
CA PHE A 93 -11.05 -0.64 -0.28
C PHE A 93 -11.25 -0.81 -1.78
N ASN A 94 -12.45 -1.24 -2.18
CA ASN A 94 -12.88 -1.08 -3.55
C ASN A 94 -13.23 0.40 -3.84
N ASN A 95 -13.49 0.73 -5.11
CA ASN A 95 -13.59 2.14 -5.56
C ASN A 95 -14.69 2.96 -4.87
N ASP A 96 -15.80 2.34 -4.47
CA ASP A 96 -16.94 2.99 -3.83
C ASP A 96 -17.00 2.76 -2.30
N GLY A 97 -16.01 2.04 -1.76
CA GLY A 97 -15.88 1.75 -0.34
C GLY A 97 -16.90 0.76 0.22
N THR A 98 -17.70 0.12 -0.63
CA THR A 98 -18.68 -0.90 -0.20
C THR A 98 -18.03 -2.20 0.21
N LYS A 99 -16.74 -2.38 -0.12
CA LYS A 99 -15.91 -3.51 0.30
C LYS A 99 -14.60 -3.01 0.92
N MET A 100 -14.24 -3.61 2.03
CA MET A 100 -12.97 -3.41 2.74
C MET A 100 -12.21 -4.73 2.79
N PHE A 101 -10.89 -4.65 2.61
CA PHE A 101 -10.00 -5.80 2.64
C PHE A 101 -8.90 -5.57 3.66
N VAL A 102 -8.66 -6.58 4.48
CA VAL A 102 -7.60 -6.58 5.49
C VAL A 102 -6.70 -7.78 5.25
N VAL A 103 -5.39 -7.56 5.28
CA VAL A 103 -4.40 -8.64 5.27
C VAL A 103 -3.58 -8.59 6.55
N GLY A 104 -3.19 -9.74 7.08
CA GLY A 104 -2.41 -9.82 8.30
C GLY A 104 -1.61 -11.09 8.46
N TYR A 105 -0.82 -11.11 9.53
CA TYR A 105 0.23 -12.10 9.76
C TYR A 105 -0.25 -13.39 10.44
N THR A 106 -1.39 -13.37 11.14
CA THR A 106 -1.71 -14.52 12.00
C THR A 106 -2.29 -15.69 11.22
N ASP A 107 -3.22 -15.41 10.32
CA ASP A 107 -3.92 -16.43 9.56
C ASP A 107 -3.45 -16.52 8.09
N ASP A 108 -2.58 -15.59 7.67
CA ASP A 108 -2.02 -15.50 6.32
C ASP A 108 -3.14 -15.44 5.27
N GLU A 109 -4.16 -14.60 5.54
CA GLU A 109 -5.36 -14.47 4.71
C GLU A 109 -5.59 -13.01 4.28
N VAL A 110 -6.26 -12.85 3.14
CA VAL A 110 -6.93 -11.61 2.76
C VAL A 110 -8.40 -11.74 3.12
N LEU A 111 -8.84 -10.93 4.07
CA LEU A 111 -10.20 -10.90 4.61
C LEU A 111 -11.04 -9.87 3.87
N GLU A 112 -12.27 -10.24 3.52
CA GLU A 112 -13.24 -9.35 2.86
C GLU A 112 -14.39 -8.99 3.80
N TYR A 113 -14.75 -7.70 3.81
CA TYR A 113 -15.88 -7.15 4.56
C TYR A 113 -16.77 -6.32 3.64
N ASN A 114 -18.09 -6.42 3.82
CA ASN A 114 -19.06 -5.54 3.18
C ASN A 114 -19.39 -4.36 4.11
N LEU A 115 -19.52 -3.16 3.53
CA LEU A 115 -19.90 -1.93 4.20
C LEU A 115 -21.14 -1.31 3.53
N SER A 116 -22.09 -0.81 4.33
CA SER A 116 -23.30 -0.12 3.80
C SER A 116 -23.77 0.95 4.79
N PRO A 117 -23.53 2.24 4.51
CA PRO A 117 -22.93 2.82 3.30
C PRO A 117 -21.44 2.54 3.14
N GLY A 118 -20.90 2.74 1.92
CA GLY A 118 -19.47 2.61 1.67
C GLY A 118 -18.62 3.60 2.51
N PHE A 119 -17.40 3.17 2.85
CA PHE A 119 -16.47 3.92 3.69
C PHE A 119 -17.02 4.26 5.10
N ASP A 120 -17.85 3.39 5.66
CA ASP A 120 -18.36 3.50 7.04
C ASP A 120 -18.01 2.19 7.76
N VAL A 121 -16.91 2.19 8.52
CA VAL A 121 -16.40 0.97 9.16
C VAL A 121 -17.32 0.44 10.23
N SER A 122 -18.18 1.29 10.82
CA SER A 122 -19.17 0.84 11.83
C SER A 122 -20.19 -0.15 11.25
N THR A 123 -20.33 -0.17 9.90
CA THR A 123 -21.27 -1.06 9.19
C THR A 123 -20.61 -2.32 8.65
N ALA A 124 -19.30 -2.51 8.88
CA ALA A 124 -18.56 -3.60 8.32
C ALA A 124 -19.08 -4.97 8.79
N THR A 125 -19.21 -5.89 7.86
CA THR A 125 -19.60 -7.28 8.12
C THR A 125 -18.67 -8.22 7.37
N PHE A 126 -18.10 -9.18 8.08
CA PHE A 126 -17.23 -10.20 7.48
C PHE A 126 -17.98 -11.01 6.42
N VAL A 127 -17.33 -11.26 5.29
CA VAL A 127 -17.87 -12.03 4.16
C VAL A 127 -17.13 -13.34 3.99
N ASP A 128 -15.81 -13.27 3.72
CA ASP A 128 -14.99 -14.43 3.41
C ASP A 128 -13.49 -14.10 3.63
N GLY A 129 -12.65 -15.12 3.60
CA GLY A 129 -11.19 -15.02 3.64
C GLY A 129 -10.57 -15.89 2.55
N PHE A 130 -9.46 -15.39 1.96
CA PHE A 130 -8.65 -16.15 1.00
C PHE A 130 -7.24 -16.32 1.55
N SER A 131 -6.81 -17.58 1.71
CA SER A 131 -5.48 -17.89 2.23
C SER A 131 -4.41 -17.66 1.16
N VAL A 132 -3.40 -16.85 1.51
CA VAL A 132 -2.19 -16.60 0.71
C VAL A 132 -0.98 -17.34 1.28
N ARG A 133 -1.22 -18.21 2.26
CA ARG A 133 -0.20 -18.93 3.03
C ARG A 133 0.77 -19.76 2.18
N SER A 134 0.31 -20.24 1.01
CA SER A 134 1.16 -21.03 0.11
C SER A 134 2.24 -20.21 -0.54
N GLU A 135 1.96 -18.90 -0.74
CA GLU A 135 2.81 -17.93 -1.43
C GLU A 135 3.58 -17.04 -0.46
N ASP A 136 2.97 -16.66 0.68
CA ASP A 136 3.66 -15.90 1.73
C ASP A 136 3.13 -16.24 3.13
N LEU A 137 4.02 -16.38 4.12
CA LEU A 137 3.70 -16.64 5.53
C LEU A 137 3.69 -15.38 6.40
N ILE A 138 4.05 -14.21 5.87
CA ILE A 138 4.04 -12.92 6.56
C ILE A 138 3.49 -11.85 5.63
N PRO A 139 2.27 -12.02 5.10
CA PRO A 139 1.71 -11.00 4.21
C PRO A 139 1.53 -9.67 4.94
N SER A 140 1.82 -8.57 4.28
CA SER A 140 1.88 -7.23 4.88
C SER A 140 1.11 -6.17 4.11
N GLY A 141 1.29 -6.11 2.79
CA GLY A 141 0.70 -5.12 1.91
C GLY A 141 -0.30 -5.73 0.93
N LEU A 142 -1.29 -4.93 0.55
CA LEU A 142 -2.39 -5.35 -0.33
C LEU A 142 -2.73 -4.25 -1.32
N ALA A 143 -2.94 -4.63 -2.57
CA ALA A 143 -3.45 -3.74 -3.62
C ALA A 143 -4.35 -4.51 -4.59
N PHE A 144 -5.23 -3.76 -5.27
CA PHE A 144 -6.05 -4.26 -6.37
C PHE A 144 -5.82 -3.42 -7.62
N ASN A 145 -6.10 -3.99 -8.79
CA ASN A 145 -6.27 -3.21 -10.00
C ASN A 145 -7.63 -2.48 -9.98
N ASN A 146 -7.86 -1.61 -10.97
CA ASN A 146 -9.00 -0.67 -10.95
C ASN A 146 -10.37 -1.34 -10.94
N ASP A 147 -10.54 -2.54 -11.50
CA ASP A 147 -11.80 -3.25 -11.55
C ASP A 147 -11.88 -4.44 -10.58
N GLY A 148 -10.83 -4.62 -9.76
CA GLY A 148 -10.74 -5.67 -8.75
C GLY A 148 -10.56 -7.08 -9.29
N THR A 149 -10.31 -7.24 -10.59
CA THR A 149 -10.08 -8.56 -11.18
C THR A 149 -8.67 -9.10 -10.93
N LYS A 150 -7.79 -8.26 -10.39
CA LYS A 150 -6.46 -8.65 -9.93
C LYS A 150 -6.23 -8.13 -8.51
N MET A 151 -5.64 -8.98 -7.69
CA MET A 151 -5.19 -8.71 -6.33
C MET A 151 -3.68 -8.96 -6.25
N PHE A 152 -2.99 -8.12 -5.49
CA PHE A 152 -1.56 -8.22 -5.27
C PHE A 152 -1.29 -8.20 -3.78
N VAL A 153 -0.51 -9.17 -3.31
CA VAL A 153 -0.08 -9.28 -1.92
C VAL A 153 1.44 -9.28 -1.88
N VAL A 154 2.01 -8.47 -1.00
CA VAL A 154 3.43 -8.49 -0.69
C VAL A 154 3.64 -8.87 0.76
N GLY A 155 4.68 -9.67 1.03
CA GLY A 155 4.98 -10.10 2.38
C GLY A 155 6.47 -10.19 2.68
N GLN A 156 6.78 -10.33 3.96
CA GLN A 156 8.14 -10.19 4.50
C GLN A 156 8.94 -11.50 4.51
N ARG A 157 8.35 -12.62 4.09
CA ARG A 157 9.02 -13.90 4.19
C ARG A 157 9.71 -14.34 2.91
N ASP A 158 8.99 -14.28 1.81
CA ASP A 158 9.50 -14.76 0.54
C ASP A 158 9.97 -13.59 -0.33
N ASP A 159 9.73 -12.34 0.14
CA ASP A 159 10.18 -11.09 -0.49
C ASP A 159 9.66 -10.92 -1.92
N ASP A 160 8.45 -11.44 -2.16
CA ASP A 160 7.79 -11.44 -3.47
C ASP A 160 6.54 -10.53 -3.49
N VAL A 161 6.23 -10.02 -4.67
CA VAL A 161 4.90 -9.50 -4.98
C VAL A 161 4.12 -10.59 -5.69
N ASN A 162 3.12 -11.14 -5.01
CA ASN A 162 2.26 -12.22 -5.48
C ASN A 162 1.04 -11.67 -6.19
N GLU A 163 0.78 -12.12 -7.44
CA GLU A 163 -0.38 -11.75 -8.25
C GLU A 163 -1.44 -12.84 -8.22
N TYR A 164 -2.69 -12.43 -8.01
CA TYR A 164 -3.89 -13.28 -8.07
C TYR A 164 -4.89 -12.71 -9.06
N THR A 165 -5.57 -13.58 -9.82
CA THR A 165 -6.76 -13.21 -10.59
C THR A 165 -8.03 -13.55 -9.82
N LEU A 166 -9.03 -12.67 -9.89
CA LEU A 166 -10.36 -12.88 -9.33
C LEU A 166 -11.36 -13.00 -10.45
N SER A 167 -12.11 -14.11 -10.49
CA SER A 167 -13.14 -14.31 -11.54
C SER A 167 -14.34 -13.39 -11.38
N THR A 168 -14.53 -12.86 -10.17
CA THR A 168 -15.48 -11.78 -9.85
C THR A 168 -14.68 -10.67 -9.19
N GLY A 169 -14.71 -9.44 -9.76
CA GLY A 169 -13.93 -8.32 -9.23
C GLY A 169 -14.24 -8.02 -7.76
N PHE A 170 -13.20 -7.85 -6.94
CA PHE A 170 -13.31 -7.61 -5.52
C PHE A 170 -14.05 -8.70 -4.72
N ASP A 171 -14.02 -9.94 -5.16
CA ASP A 171 -14.53 -11.11 -4.45
C ASP A 171 -13.37 -12.08 -4.20
N VAL A 172 -12.81 -12.02 -2.98
CA VAL A 172 -11.57 -12.77 -2.66
C VAL A 172 -11.79 -14.27 -2.69
N SER A 173 -13.01 -14.76 -2.50
CA SER A 173 -13.35 -16.18 -2.58
C SER A 173 -13.10 -16.77 -3.98
N THR A 174 -13.02 -15.90 -5.01
CA THR A 174 -12.77 -16.28 -6.40
C THR A 174 -11.32 -16.14 -6.83
N ALA A 175 -10.41 -15.81 -5.88
CA ALA A 175 -9.00 -15.56 -6.17
C ALA A 175 -8.27 -16.85 -6.55
N SER A 176 -7.30 -16.71 -7.44
CA SER A 176 -6.41 -17.78 -7.91
C SER A 176 -5.02 -17.22 -8.17
N PHE A 177 -3.99 -17.83 -7.60
CA PHE A 177 -2.60 -17.42 -7.83
C PHE A 177 -2.22 -17.51 -9.31
N VAL A 178 -1.46 -16.52 -9.78
CA VAL A 178 -1.00 -16.43 -11.18
C VAL A 178 0.50 -16.49 -11.28
N ASP A 179 1.19 -15.54 -10.62
CA ASP A 179 2.64 -15.37 -10.70
C ASP A 179 3.17 -14.61 -9.50
N ALA A 180 4.50 -14.58 -9.34
CA ALA A 180 5.20 -13.82 -8.33
C ALA A 180 6.39 -13.09 -8.93
N PHE A 181 6.73 -11.92 -8.39
CA PHE A 181 7.90 -11.15 -8.76
C PHE A 181 8.79 -10.93 -7.53
N ASP A 182 10.01 -11.46 -7.57
CA ASP A 182 11.02 -11.34 -6.51
C ASP A 182 11.56 -9.91 -6.43
N VAL A 183 11.41 -9.26 -5.28
CA VAL A 183 11.91 -7.92 -4.96
C VAL A 183 13.07 -7.94 -3.96
N SER A 184 13.56 -9.13 -3.57
CA SER A 184 14.57 -9.33 -2.52
C SER A 184 15.90 -8.63 -2.77
N ASN A 185 16.25 -8.37 -4.02
CA ASN A 185 17.48 -7.65 -4.38
C ASN A 185 17.46 -6.19 -3.93
N GLU A 186 16.29 -5.55 -4.00
CA GLU A 186 16.07 -4.15 -3.65
C GLU A 186 15.52 -4.00 -2.23
N GLU A 187 14.58 -4.89 -1.82
CA GLU A 187 13.97 -4.88 -0.51
C GLU A 187 13.73 -6.30 0.02
N SER A 188 14.46 -6.68 1.06
CA SER A 188 14.41 -8.01 1.68
C SER A 188 13.46 -8.09 2.89
N SER A 189 12.57 -7.16 3.05
CA SER A 189 11.47 -7.17 4.03
C SER A 189 10.39 -6.18 3.58
N PRO A 190 9.73 -6.44 2.45
CA PRO A 190 8.74 -5.53 1.90
C PRO A 190 7.50 -5.45 2.81
N LEU A 191 6.91 -4.26 2.90
CA LEU A 191 5.81 -3.95 3.82
C LEU A 191 4.54 -3.54 3.11
N ASP A 192 4.64 -2.78 2.03
CA ASP A 192 3.49 -2.30 1.26
C ASP A 192 3.84 -2.13 -0.21
N LEU A 193 2.81 -2.19 -1.05
CA LEU A 193 2.92 -1.98 -2.49
C LEU A 193 1.79 -1.09 -2.99
N LYS A 194 2.08 -0.31 -4.03
CA LYS A 194 1.08 0.49 -4.74
C LYS A 194 1.38 0.48 -6.23
N PHE A 195 0.35 0.64 -7.04
CA PHE A 195 0.48 0.82 -8.48
C PHE A 195 0.08 2.24 -8.89
N ASN A 196 0.61 2.71 -10.01
CA ASN A 196 0.02 3.86 -10.68
C ASN A 196 -1.31 3.48 -11.33
N HIS A 197 -2.08 4.46 -11.76
CA HIS A 197 -3.46 4.27 -12.24
C HIS A 197 -3.61 3.25 -13.39
N ASN A 198 -2.63 3.13 -14.28
CA ASN A 198 -2.67 2.18 -15.40
C ASN A 198 -1.85 0.89 -15.16
N GLY A 199 -1.32 0.72 -13.95
CA GLY A 199 -0.58 -0.48 -13.55
C GLY A 199 0.79 -0.66 -14.20
N THR A 200 1.29 0.33 -14.96
CA THR A 200 2.59 0.24 -15.64
C THR A 200 3.79 0.56 -14.74
N ARG A 201 3.51 1.00 -13.51
CA ARG A 201 4.51 1.20 -12.46
C ARG A 201 4.01 0.60 -11.16
N MET A 202 4.90 -0.11 -10.49
CA MET A 202 4.72 -0.66 -9.16
C MET A 202 5.74 -0.01 -8.23
N PHE A 203 5.30 0.32 -7.03
CA PHE A 203 6.12 0.88 -5.97
C PHE A 203 6.07 -0.05 -4.77
N VAL A 204 7.23 -0.41 -4.24
CA VAL A 204 7.35 -1.26 -3.06
C VAL A 204 8.13 -0.51 -1.99
N THR A 205 7.65 -0.53 -0.77
CA THR A 205 8.35 -0.02 0.41
C THR A 205 8.62 -1.15 1.38
N GLY A 206 9.69 -1.04 2.17
CA GLY A 206 9.99 -2.06 3.15
C GLY A 206 10.84 -1.56 4.32
N TYR A 207 11.23 -2.50 5.15
CA TYR A 207 11.93 -2.22 6.40
C TYR A 207 13.44 -2.08 6.23
N ASN A 208 14.06 -2.88 5.35
CA ASN A 208 15.50 -2.98 5.25
C ASN A 208 16.11 -1.93 4.31
N GLY A 209 15.56 -1.73 3.12
CA GLY A 209 15.99 -0.72 2.15
C GLY A 209 15.79 0.70 2.66
N LYS A 210 14.67 0.96 3.33
CA LYS A 210 14.26 2.29 3.84
C LYS A 210 14.07 3.32 2.74
N ASP A 211 13.63 2.86 1.59
CA ASP A 211 13.38 3.63 0.39
C ASP A 211 12.06 3.22 -0.26
N VAL A 212 11.78 3.77 -1.40
CA VAL A 212 10.66 3.38 -2.26
C VAL A 212 11.25 2.86 -3.55
N ASN A 213 11.12 1.58 -3.79
CA ASN A 213 11.57 0.92 -5.01
C ASN A 213 10.51 1.06 -6.09
N GLU A 214 10.90 1.54 -7.29
CA GLU A 214 10.02 1.70 -8.43
C GLU A 214 10.35 0.66 -9.50
N TYR A 215 9.33 -0.10 -9.92
CA TYR A 215 9.43 -1.09 -10.99
C TYR A 215 8.56 -0.68 -12.17
N THR A 216 9.04 -0.93 -13.39
CA THR A 216 8.27 -0.74 -14.63
C THR A 216 7.69 -2.07 -15.09
N LEU A 217 6.41 -2.07 -15.47
CA LEU A 217 5.71 -3.22 -16.00
C LEU A 217 5.40 -2.98 -17.49
N SER A 218 5.83 -3.87 -18.37
CA SER A 218 5.56 -3.74 -19.81
C SER A 218 4.09 -4.02 -20.15
N THR A 219 3.40 -4.78 -19.31
CA THR A 219 1.95 -4.96 -19.31
C THR A 219 1.40 -4.49 -17.96
N GLY A 220 0.45 -3.55 -17.99
CA GLY A 220 -0.10 -3.00 -16.74
C GLY A 220 -0.73 -4.07 -15.85
N PHE A 221 -0.40 -4.04 -14.55
CA PHE A 221 -0.89 -5.00 -13.56
C PHE A 221 -0.53 -6.46 -13.88
N ASP A 222 0.64 -6.70 -14.47
CA ASP A 222 1.17 -8.04 -14.76
C ASP A 222 2.60 -8.10 -14.19
N VAL A 223 2.75 -8.68 -12.98
CA VAL A 223 4.02 -8.67 -12.25
C VAL A 223 5.10 -9.50 -12.95
N SER A 224 4.72 -10.48 -13.78
CA SER A 224 5.68 -11.24 -14.57
C SER A 224 6.47 -10.39 -15.58
N THR A 225 5.96 -9.18 -15.87
CA THR A 225 6.58 -8.22 -16.79
C THR A 225 7.34 -7.09 -16.07
N ALA A 226 7.46 -7.18 -14.74
CA ALA A 226 8.13 -6.17 -13.94
C ALA A 226 9.65 -6.19 -14.15
N SER A 227 10.26 -5.00 -14.06
CA SER A 227 11.71 -4.79 -14.07
C SER A 227 12.07 -3.55 -13.23
N PHE A 228 13.16 -3.66 -12.49
CA PHE A 228 13.75 -2.57 -11.73
C PHE A 228 14.51 -1.58 -12.61
#